data_a8ff3fa2c6e7f3cd2449a8e65fff3929
#
_entry.id   a8ff3fa2c6e7f3cd2449a8e65fff3929
#
_cell.length_a   1.000
_cell.length_b   1.000
_cell.length_c   1.000
_cell.angle_alpha   90.00
_cell.angle_beta   90.00
_cell.angle_gamma   90.00
#
_symmetry.space_group_name_H-M   'P 1'
#
loop_
_entity.id
_entity.type
_entity.pdbx_description
1 polymer ?
#
loop_
_entity_poly.entity_id
_entity_poly.type
_entity_poly.pdbx_seq_one_letter_code
_entity_poly.pdbx_strand_id
1 'polypeptide(L)'
;MQVPCENCLAAFPPEVRAGNVVLHPLTLAGAIRLGAAGVDCGKAVPRDKLFEAAFALSGESDYRGFLRRARCGLEELSKAVETVLNTAFSTYVKPEAQKNATKHLTPHGLGWPLELAEFLCAEYGWSWKDALDTPVVTVYALAAAARQRTGGKHGGFDYLERQYNEDVKAGIIDPVRVDN
;
A
#
# COMPACT_ATOMS: atom_id res chain seq x y z
N MET A 1 17.13 -20.55 3.54
CA MET A 1 16.93 -19.11 3.78
C MET A 1 15.55 -18.95 4.38
N GLN A 2 15.45 -18.77 5.71
CA GLN A 2 14.16 -18.49 6.35
C GLN A 2 13.89 -16.99 6.16
N VAL A 3 12.91 -16.66 5.34
CA VAL A 3 12.40 -15.29 5.26
C VAL A 3 11.80 -14.97 6.63
N PRO A 4 12.21 -13.89 7.32
CA PRO A 4 11.61 -13.53 8.59
C PRO A 4 10.10 -13.40 8.43
N CYS A 5 9.33 -14.01 9.32
CA CYS A 5 7.87 -14.07 9.26
C CYS A 5 7.22 -12.65 9.25
N GLU A 6 7.91 -11.66 9.82
CA GLU A 6 7.50 -10.26 9.84
C GLU A 6 7.33 -9.64 8.44
N ASN A 7 8.18 -10.03 7.48
CA ASN A 7 8.07 -9.54 6.09
C ASN A 7 6.88 -10.16 5.36
N CYS A 8 6.46 -11.36 5.73
CA CYS A 8 5.25 -11.97 5.19
C CYS A 8 3.98 -11.31 5.73
N LEU A 9 4.00 -10.85 7.00
CA LEU A 9 2.87 -10.15 7.61
C LEU A 9 2.66 -8.76 6.99
N ALA A 10 3.71 -8.09 6.52
CA ALA A 10 3.59 -6.81 5.82
C ALA A 10 2.78 -6.90 4.52
N ALA A 11 2.73 -8.08 3.87
CA ALA A 11 1.92 -8.29 2.67
C ALA A 11 0.42 -8.48 2.99
N PHE A 12 0.07 -8.73 4.25
CA PHE A 12 -1.30 -8.93 4.72
C PHE A 12 -1.57 -8.02 5.93
N PRO A 13 -1.72 -6.71 5.70
CA PRO A 13 -1.89 -5.77 6.79
C PRO A 13 -3.19 -6.06 7.55
N PRO A 14 -3.16 -5.93 8.90
CA PRO A 14 -4.34 -6.14 9.72
C PRO A 14 -5.36 -5.02 9.54
N GLU A 15 -6.60 -5.30 9.92
CA GLU A 15 -7.62 -4.27 10.12
C GLU A 15 -7.20 -3.31 11.24
N VAL A 16 -7.55 -2.04 11.08
CA VAL A 16 -7.33 -1.00 12.10
C VAL A 16 -8.67 -0.55 12.66
N ARG A 17 -8.75 -0.36 13.98
CA ARG A 17 -9.97 0.05 14.66
C ARG A 17 -9.86 1.45 15.25
N ALA A 18 -10.94 2.21 15.13
CA ALA A 18 -11.16 3.46 15.84
C ALA A 18 -12.54 3.40 16.50
N GLY A 19 -12.59 3.23 17.82
CA GLY A 19 -13.83 2.94 18.54
C GLY A 19 -14.52 1.70 17.96
N ASN A 20 -15.72 1.89 17.44
CA ASN A 20 -16.49 0.84 16.78
C ASN A 20 -16.35 0.82 15.24
N VAL A 21 -15.53 1.71 14.69
CA VAL A 21 -15.24 1.73 13.24
C VAL A 21 -14.10 0.75 12.94
N VAL A 22 -14.32 -0.13 11.97
CA VAL A 22 -13.30 -1.04 11.45
C VAL A 22 -12.86 -0.51 10.08
N LEU A 23 -11.57 -0.28 9.93
CA LEU A 23 -10.95 0.12 8.68
C LEU A 23 -10.17 -1.06 8.12
N HIS A 24 -10.48 -1.42 6.89
CA HIS A 24 -9.78 -2.48 6.17
C HIS A 24 -8.50 -1.94 5.51
N PRO A 25 -7.54 -2.80 5.19
CA PRO A 25 -6.38 -2.43 4.39
C PRO A 25 -6.80 -1.72 3.11
N LEU A 26 -6.04 -0.68 2.72
CA LEU A 26 -6.32 0.04 1.48
C LEU A 26 -6.17 -0.90 0.27
N THR A 27 -7.25 -1.15 -0.44
CA THR A 27 -7.27 -1.87 -1.72
C THR A 27 -7.20 -0.89 -2.89
N LEU A 28 -6.97 -1.37 -4.12
CA LEU A 28 -7.03 -0.52 -5.30
C LEU A 28 -8.43 0.10 -5.48
N ALA A 29 -9.50 -0.66 -5.21
CA ALA A 29 -10.86 -0.12 -5.20
C ALA A 29 -11.07 0.92 -4.10
N GLY A 30 -10.48 0.72 -2.94
CA GLY A 30 -10.47 1.69 -1.84
C GLY A 30 -9.79 3.00 -2.25
N ALA A 31 -8.65 2.93 -2.93
CA ALA A 31 -7.93 4.10 -3.42
C ALA A 31 -8.75 4.89 -4.46
N ILE A 32 -9.48 4.21 -5.34
CA ILE A 32 -10.40 4.87 -6.28
C ILE A 32 -11.52 5.60 -5.52
N ARG A 33 -12.09 4.97 -4.49
CA ARG A 33 -13.14 5.59 -3.66
C ARG A 33 -12.62 6.81 -2.90
N LEU A 34 -11.39 6.75 -2.35
CA LEU A 34 -10.73 7.89 -1.71
C LEU A 34 -10.55 9.04 -2.71
N GLY A 35 -10.05 8.75 -3.90
CA GLY A 35 -9.91 9.75 -4.96
C GLY A 35 -11.24 10.39 -5.36
N ALA A 36 -12.31 9.61 -5.46
CA ALA A 36 -13.67 10.12 -5.73
C ALA A 36 -14.20 11.01 -4.59
N ALA A 37 -13.79 10.76 -3.34
CA ALA A 37 -14.08 11.62 -2.19
C ALA A 37 -13.18 12.88 -2.11
N GLY A 38 -12.24 13.04 -3.05
CA GLY A 38 -11.28 14.14 -3.07
C GLY A 38 -10.14 13.98 -2.07
N VAL A 39 -9.84 12.75 -1.66
CA VAL A 39 -8.73 12.41 -0.76
C VAL A 39 -7.56 11.89 -1.57
N ASP A 40 -6.41 12.55 -1.45
CA ASP A 40 -5.14 12.11 -2.04
C ASP A 40 -4.43 11.16 -1.06
N CYS A 41 -4.29 9.89 -1.44
CA CYS A 41 -3.66 8.87 -0.60
C CYS A 41 -2.18 9.16 -0.27
N GLY A 42 -1.51 10.02 -1.04
CA GLY A 42 -0.11 10.41 -0.82
C GLY A 42 0.07 11.62 0.08
N LYS A 43 -0.99 12.17 0.63
CA LYS A 43 -0.98 13.38 1.48
C LYS A 43 -1.73 13.15 2.78
N ALA A 44 -1.49 14.04 3.75
CA ALA A 44 -2.29 14.07 4.97
C ALA A 44 -3.77 14.31 4.63
N VAL A 45 -4.64 13.51 5.22
CA VAL A 45 -6.08 13.61 5.00
C VAL A 45 -6.62 14.88 5.66
N PRO A 46 -7.28 15.79 4.91
CA PRO A 46 -7.90 16.97 5.51
C PRO A 46 -8.95 16.58 6.53
N ARG A 47 -9.04 17.38 7.61
CA ARG A 47 -9.93 17.07 8.74
C ARG A 47 -11.41 16.99 8.35
N ASP A 48 -11.83 17.82 7.40
CA ASP A 48 -13.19 17.83 6.83
C ASP A 48 -13.49 16.62 5.97
N LYS A 49 -12.45 15.89 5.49
CA LYS A 49 -12.55 14.69 4.67
C LYS A 49 -12.35 13.38 5.45
N LEU A 50 -12.13 13.46 6.74
CA LEU A 50 -11.75 12.32 7.55
C LEU A 50 -12.84 11.23 7.59
N PHE A 51 -14.11 11.61 7.68
CA PHE A 51 -15.21 10.65 7.70
C PHE A 51 -15.46 10.01 6.33
N GLU A 52 -15.31 10.76 5.23
CA GLU A 52 -15.35 10.20 3.88
C GLU A 52 -14.21 9.21 3.65
N ALA A 53 -12.99 9.54 4.12
CA ALA A 53 -11.85 8.65 4.05
C ALA A 53 -12.09 7.36 4.85
N ALA A 54 -12.56 7.47 6.09
CA ALA A 54 -12.87 6.33 6.93
C ALA A 54 -13.99 5.47 6.33
N PHE A 55 -15.01 6.08 5.77
CA PHE A 55 -16.08 5.36 5.07
C PHE A 55 -15.54 4.59 3.85
N ALA A 56 -14.70 5.20 3.04
CA ALA A 56 -14.09 4.54 1.88
C ALA A 56 -13.25 3.32 2.29
N LEU A 57 -12.59 3.38 3.46
CA LEU A 57 -11.76 2.30 4.01
C LEU A 57 -12.57 1.25 4.81
N SER A 58 -13.78 1.57 5.26
CA SER A 58 -14.62 0.62 6.00
C SER A 58 -15.28 -0.45 5.13
N GLY A 59 -15.27 -0.27 3.81
CA GLY A 59 -15.96 -1.18 2.87
C GLY A 59 -17.48 -1.10 2.93
N GLU A 60 -18.05 -0.22 3.75
CA GLU A 60 -19.50 -0.03 3.86
C GLU A 60 -20.08 0.67 2.63
N SER A 61 -21.35 0.42 2.36
CA SER A 61 -22.08 1.01 1.22
C SER A 61 -23.07 2.11 1.64
N ASP A 62 -23.45 2.17 2.91
CA ASP A 62 -24.37 3.18 3.46
C ASP A 62 -23.63 4.20 4.30
N TYR A 63 -23.31 5.35 3.71
CA TYR A 63 -22.61 6.45 4.39
C TYR A 63 -23.40 7.03 5.58
N ARG A 64 -24.73 7.15 5.45
CA ARG A 64 -25.54 7.69 6.55
C ARG A 64 -25.59 6.72 7.73
N GLY A 65 -25.72 5.42 7.44
CA GLY A 65 -25.63 4.37 8.44
C GLY A 65 -24.26 4.32 9.10
N PHE A 66 -23.18 4.45 8.32
CA PHE A 66 -21.82 4.56 8.83
C PHE A 66 -21.69 5.73 9.83
N LEU A 67 -22.09 6.95 9.45
CA LEU A 67 -22.02 8.12 10.33
C LEU A 67 -22.81 7.96 11.64
N ARG A 68 -23.97 7.28 11.60
CA ARG A 68 -24.77 7.02 12.81
C ARG A 68 -24.09 6.02 13.74
N ARG A 69 -23.35 5.08 13.20
CA ARG A 69 -22.63 4.06 13.97
C ARG A 69 -21.25 4.51 14.41
N ALA A 70 -20.59 5.36 13.66
CA ALA A 70 -19.25 5.84 13.96
C ALA A 70 -19.21 6.61 15.27
N ARG A 71 -18.84 5.92 16.35
CA ARG A 71 -18.67 6.49 17.70
C ARG A 71 -17.20 6.41 18.08
N CYS A 72 -16.42 7.36 17.58
CA CYS A 72 -14.99 7.48 17.87
C CYS A 72 -14.58 8.95 17.92
N GLY A 73 -13.50 9.25 18.62
CA GLY A 73 -12.89 10.57 18.62
C GLY A 73 -12.25 10.90 17.27
N LEU A 74 -12.26 12.17 16.87
CA LEU A 74 -11.62 12.60 15.62
C LEU A 74 -10.13 12.26 15.57
N GLU A 75 -9.42 12.38 16.69
CA GLU A 75 -7.99 12.05 16.76
C GLU A 75 -7.74 10.54 16.60
N GLU A 76 -8.58 9.73 17.23
CA GLU A 76 -8.51 8.27 17.11
C GLU A 76 -8.78 7.84 15.66
N LEU A 77 -9.80 8.44 15.03
CA LEU A 77 -10.14 8.17 13.64
C LEU A 77 -9.02 8.63 12.69
N SER A 78 -8.43 9.81 12.91
CA SER A 78 -7.30 10.32 12.13
C SER A 78 -6.12 9.38 12.19
N LYS A 79 -5.74 8.96 13.41
CA LYS A 79 -4.64 8.03 13.61
C LYS A 79 -4.89 6.67 12.93
N ALA A 80 -6.12 6.17 12.98
CA ALA A 80 -6.49 4.92 12.33
C ALA A 80 -6.39 5.02 10.80
N VAL A 81 -6.95 6.09 10.21
CA VAL A 81 -6.85 6.34 8.76
C VAL A 81 -5.40 6.50 8.32
N GLU A 82 -4.61 7.30 9.03
CA GLU A 82 -3.18 7.47 8.75
C GLU A 82 -2.41 6.15 8.85
N THR A 83 -2.72 5.30 9.83
CA THR A 83 -2.10 3.98 9.97
C THR A 83 -2.39 3.13 8.74
N VAL A 84 -3.64 3.07 8.27
CA VAL A 84 -4.00 2.30 7.07
C VAL A 84 -3.26 2.84 5.83
N LEU A 85 -3.24 4.15 5.63
CA LEU A 85 -2.58 4.77 4.48
C LEU A 85 -1.06 4.56 4.52
N ASN A 86 -0.41 4.79 5.66
CA ASN A 86 1.03 4.57 5.81
C ASN A 86 1.42 3.11 5.58
N THR A 87 0.62 2.18 6.10
CA THR A 87 0.85 0.74 5.87
C THR A 87 0.72 0.38 4.39
N ALA A 88 -0.26 0.95 3.68
CA ALA A 88 -0.48 0.68 2.27
C ALA A 88 0.74 1.01 1.39
N PHE A 89 1.50 2.05 1.75
CA PHE A 89 2.67 2.52 1.00
C PHE A 89 4.01 2.16 1.66
N SER A 90 4.00 1.38 2.73
CA SER A 90 5.23 1.01 3.46
C SER A 90 6.26 0.25 2.62
N THR A 91 5.79 -0.51 1.62
CA THR A 91 6.64 -1.26 0.68
C THR A 91 6.89 -0.52 -0.64
N TYR A 92 6.35 0.70 -0.77
CA TYR A 92 6.54 1.49 -1.98
C TYR A 92 7.97 2.04 -2.02
N VAL A 93 8.74 1.58 -2.99
CA VAL A 93 10.04 2.16 -3.32
C VAL A 93 9.90 2.95 -4.60
N LYS A 94 10.18 4.24 -4.50
CA LYS A 94 10.18 5.12 -5.67
C LYS A 94 11.18 4.57 -6.71
N PRO A 95 10.73 4.23 -7.93
CA PRO A 95 11.65 3.79 -8.97
C PRO A 95 12.71 4.87 -9.20
N GLU A 96 13.98 4.48 -9.23
CA GLU A 96 15.01 5.40 -9.71
C GLU A 96 14.61 5.83 -11.13
N ALA A 97 14.59 7.14 -11.38
CA ALA A 97 14.28 7.67 -12.68
C ALA A 97 15.26 7.05 -13.70
N GLN A 98 14.75 6.15 -14.52
CA GLN A 98 15.53 5.58 -15.60
C GLN A 98 15.87 6.73 -16.55
N LYS A 99 17.17 7.09 -16.62
CA LYS A 99 17.68 8.17 -17.49
C LYS A 99 17.35 7.96 -18.97
N ASN A 100 16.88 6.77 -19.36
CA ASN A 100 16.50 6.36 -20.71
C ASN A 100 15.08 5.78 -20.79
N ALA A 101 14.18 6.15 -19.86
CA ALA A 101 12.77 5.85 -20.08
C ALA A 101 12.37 6.55 -21.36
N THR A 102 12.26 5.79 -22.46
CA THR A 102 11.48 6.21 -23.61
C THR A 102 10.19 6.79 -23.01
N LYS A 103 9.82 8.01 -23.44
CA LYS A 103 8.55 8.62 -23.09
C LYS A 103 7.45 7.68 -23.60
N HIS A 104 7.21 6.61 -22.86
CA HIS A 104 6.02 5.83 -23.05
C HIS A 104 4.88 6.79 -22.75
N LEU A 105 4.06 6.96 -23.74
CA LEU A 105 2.80 7.66 -23.67
C LEU A 105 2.19 7.34 -22.32
N THR A 106 2.06 8.34 -21.48
CA THR A 106 1.28 8.23 -20.25
C THR A 106 -0.08 7.69 -20.68
N PRO A 107 -0.48 6.49 -20.27
CA PRO A 107 -1.80 5.99 -20.62
C PRO A 107 -2.81 7.03 -20.17
N HIS A 108 -3.74 7.33 -21.05
CA HIS A 108 -4.70 8.40 -20.90
C HIS A 108 -5.42 8.33 -19.54
N GLY A 109 -4.87 8.99 -18.50
CA GLY A 109 -5.65 9.44 -17.35
C GLY A 109 -6.36 8.41 -16.47
N LEU A 110 -6.05 7.11 -16.58
CA LEU A 110 -6.70 6.08 -15.76
C LEU A 110 -6.35 6.18 -14.27
N GLY A 111 -5.29 6.87 -13.92
CA GLY A 111 -4.79 6.95 -12.55
C GLY A 111 -4.14 5.65 -12.06
N TRP A 112 -3.20 5.81 -11.16
CA TRP A 112 -2.35 4.72 -10.70
C TRP A 112 -3.07 3.45 -10.18
N PRO A 113 -4.27 3.48 -9.54
CA PRO A 113 -4.91 2.26 -9.10
C PRO A 113 -5.37 1.36 -10.25
N LEU A 114 -5.83 1.96 -11.34
CA LEU A 114 -6.25 1.20 -12.52
C LEU A 114 -5.06 0.68 -13.32
N GLU A 115 -3.96 1.44 -13.39
CA GLU A 115 -2.71 0.98 -13.99
C GLU A 115 -2.15 -0.24 -13.26
N LEU A 116 -2.20 -0.25 -11.92
CA LEU A 116 -1.79 -1.40 -11.13
C LEU A 116 -2.75 -2.59 -11.25
N ALA A 117 -4.07 -2.34 -11.36
CA ALA A 117 -5.04 -3.41 -11.61
C ALA A 117 -4.82 -4.05 -12.98
N GLU A 118 -4.57 -3.24 -14.02
CA GLU A 118 -4.22 -3.72 -15.35
C GLU A 118 -2.94 -4.57 -15.33
N PHE A 119 -1.90 -4.11 -14.63
CA PHE A 119 -0.68 -4.87 -14.44
C PHE A 119 -0.94 -6.25 -13.81
N LEU A 120 -1.78 -6.34 -12.77
CA LEU A 120 -2.12 -7.62 -12.14
C LEU A 120 -2.88 -8.55 -13.09
N CYS A 121 -3.81 -8.00 -13.87
CA CYS A 121 -4.56 -8.76 -14.87
C CYS A 121 -3.63 -9.29 -15.98
N ALA A 122 -2.73 -8.44 -16.48
CA ALA A 122 -1.82 -8.80 -17.57
C ALA A 122 -0.72 -9.78 -17.12
N GLU A 123 -0.11 -9.53 -15.96
CA GLU A 123 1.05 -10.32 -15.49
C GLU A 123 0.64 -11.66 -14.86
N TYR A 124 -0.51 -11.67 -14.13
CA TYR A 124 -0.93 -12.84 -13.35
C TYR A 124 -2.24 -13.46 -13.82
N GLY A 125 -2.89 -12.91 -14.84
CA GLY A 125 -4.17 -13.41 -15.35
C GLY A 125 -5.33 -13.26 -14.38
N TRP A 126 -5.27 -12.32 -13.45
CA TRP A 126 -6.32 -12.09 -12.46
C TRP A 126 -7.56 -11.44 -13.09
N SER A 127 -8.72 -11.68 -12.48
CA SER A 127 -9.91 -10.91 -12.84
C SER A 127 -9.77 -9.46 -12.33
N TRP A 128 -10.46 -8.52 -13.01
CA TRP A 128 -10.52 -7.13 -12.56
C TRP A 128 -11.00 -7.01 -11.11
N LYS A 129 -11.96 -7.85 -10.72
CA LYS A 129 -12.47 -7.86 -9.36
C LYS A 129 -11.39 -8.22 -8.36
N ASP A 130 -10.67 -9.31 -8.59
CA ASP A 130 -9.62 -9.77 -7.68
C ASP A 130 -8.47 -8.75 -7.62
N ALA A 131 -8.10 -8.16 -8.76
CA ALA A 131 -7.10 -7.11 -8.81
C ALA A 131 -7.52 -5.88 -7.99
N LEU A 132 -8.76 -5.40 -8.15
CA LEU A 132 -9.27 -4.23 -7.43
C LEU A 132 -9.44 -4.47 -5.92
N ASP A 133 -9.76 -5.70 -5.52
CA ASP A 133 -9.93 -6.08 -4.10
C ASP A 133 -8.57 -6.36 -3.41
N THR A 134 -7.45 -6.34 -4.16
CA THR A 134 -6.13 -6.60 -3.61
C THR A 134 -5.60 -5.39 -2.82
N PRO A 135 -5.03 -5.61 -1.62
CA PRO A 135 -4.38 -4.56 -0.86
C PRO A 135 -3.21 -3.93 -1.61
N VAL A 136 -3.10 -2.61 -1.57
CA VAL A 136 -2.07 -1.82 -2.28
C VAL A 136 -0.65 -2.28 -1.93
N VAL A 137 -0.39 -2.56 -0.65
CA VAL A 137 0.91 -3.09 -0.19
C VAL A 137 1.28 -4.41 -0.87
N THR A 138 0.31 -5.30 -1.03
CA THR A 138 0.49 -6.59 -1.73
C THR A 138 0.78 -6.37 -3.22
N VAL A 139 0.08 -5.42 -3.85
CA VAL A 139 0.31 -5.08 -5.26
C VAL A 139 1.74 -4.59 -5.48
N TYR A 140 2.24 -3.71 -4.61
CA TYR A 140 3.63 -3.24 -4.71
C TYR A 140 4.65 -4.35 -4.48
N ALA A 141 4.39 -5.27 -3.55
CA ALA A 141 5.25 -6.44 -3.35
C ALA A 141 5.29 -7.34 -4.60
N LEU A 142 4.13 -7.58 -5.23
CA LEU A 142 4.05 -8.34 -6.48
C LEU A 142 4.74 -7.63 -7.64
N ALA A 143 4.56 -6.32 -7.77
CA ALA A 143 5.25 -5.53 -8.79
C ALA A 143 6.77 -5.54 -8.60
N ALA A 144 7.25 -5.48 -7.36
CA ALA A 144 8.67 -5.63 -7.05
C ALA A 144 9.19 -7.02 -7.45
N ALA A 145 8.45 -8.09 -7.11
CA ALA A 145 8.81 -9.46 -7.49
C ALA A 145 8.82 -9.68 -9.02
N ALA A 146 7.85 -9.10 -9.74
CA ALA A 146 7.81 -9.16 -11.21
C ALA A 146 9.04 -8.47 -11.83
N ARG A 147 9.40 -7.29 -11.34
CA ARG A 147 10.63 -6.60 -11.78
C ARG A 147 11.87 -7.43 -11.54
N GLN A 148 11.94 -8.14 -10.41
CA GLN A 148 13.04 -9.06 -10.11
C GLN A 148 13.20 -10.15 -11.19
N ARG A 149 12.13 -10.78 -11.56
CA ARG A 149 12.15 -11.84 -12.59
C ARG A 149 12.63 -11.34 -13.95
N THR A 150 12.37 -10.09 -14.28
CA THR A 150 12.74 -9.47 -15.57
C THR A 150 14.13 -8.84 -15.57
N GLY A 151 14.91 -9.02 -14.49
CA GLY A 151 16.28 -8.49 -14.40
C GLY A 151 16.37 -6.99 -14.14
N GLY A 152 15.25 -6.35 -13.77
CA GLY A 152 15.23 -4.95 -13.34
C GLY A 152 15.95 -4.75 -12.01
N LYS A 153 16.70 -3.66 -11.86
CA LYS A 153 17.29 -3.27 -10.57
C LYS A 153 16.17 -2.92 -9.58
N HIS A 154 16.29 -3.47 -8.37
CA HIS A 154 15.18 -3.51 -7.41
C HIS A 154 15.16 -2.34 -6.46
N GLY A 155 13.99 -1.73 -6.37
CA GLY A 155 13.72 -0.82 -5.27
C GLY A 155 13.25 -1.49 -3.97
N GLY A 156 12.52 -2.62 -4.00
CA GLY A 156 11.85 -3.17 -2.81
C GLY A 156 12.73 -4.00 -1.88
N PHE A 157 13.58 -4.84 -2.47
CA PHE A 157 14.56 -5.60 -1.69
C PHE A 157 15.77 -4.76 -1.31
N ASP A 158 16.18 -3.81 -2.13
CA ASP A 158 17.20 -2.83 -1.78
C ASP A 158 16.86 -2.03 -0.50
N TYR A 159 15.59 -1.81 -0.20
CA TYR A 159 15.21 -1.14 1.05
C TYR A 159 15.51 -2.03 2.25
N LEU A 160 15.08 -3.30 2.22
CA LEU A 160 15.38 -4.24 3.29
C LEU A 160 16.88 -4.52 3.42
N GLU A 161 17.57 -4.59 2.29
CA GLU A 161 19.02 -4.76 2.25
C GLU A 161 19.74 -3.49 2.73
N ARG A 162 19.28 -2.30 2.38
CA ARG A 162 19.79 -1.03 2.92
C ARG A 162 19.50 -0.92 4.41
N GLN A 163 18.28 -1.21 4.86
CA GLN A 163 17.94 -1.18 6.28
C GLN A 163 18.75 -2.20 7.06
N TYR A 164 18.88 -3.43 6.55
CA TYR A 164 19.78 -4.44 7.12
C TYR A 164 21.22 -3.93 7.21
N ASN A 165 21.74 -3.35 6.13
CA ASN A 165 23.10 -2.81 6.11
C ASN A 165 23.27 -1.58 7.03
N GLU A 166 22.25 -0.75 7.19
CA GLU A 166 22.24 0.37 8.14
C GLU A 166 22.19 -0.15 9.57
N ASP A 167 21.37 -1.15 9.87
CA ASP A 167 21.25 -1.77 11.18
C ASP A 167 22.53 -2.51 11.57
N VAL A 168 23.19 -3.18 10.62
CA VAL A 168 24.52 -3.78 10.81
C VAL A 168 25.57 -2.69 11.09
N LYS A 169 25.58 -1.59 10.32
CA LYS A 169 26.50 -0.47 10.56
C LYS A 169 26.25 0.24 11.88
N ALA A 170 25.00 0.31 12.30
CA ALA A 170 24.60 0.88 13.60
C ALA A 170 24.87 -0.08 14.79
N GLY A 171 25.30 -1.31 14.53
CA GLY A 171 25.53 -2.33 15.56
C GLY A 171 24.25 -2.86 16.22
N ILE A 172 23.12 -2.68 15.55
CA ILE A 172 21.79 -3.18 16.01
C ILE A 172 21.65 -4.67 15.70
N ILE A 173 22.24 -5.12 14.59
CA ILE A 173 22.21 -6.51 14.13
C ILE A 173 23.63 -6.96 13.81
N ASP A 174 24.02 -8.14 14.30
CA ASP A 174 25.28 -8.75 13.88
C ASP A 174 25.19 -9.28 12.45
N PRO A 175 26.21 -9.05 11.59
CA PRO A 175 26.21 -9.56 10.24
C PRO A 175 26.14 -11.09 10.23
N VAL A 176 25.17 -11.65 9.50
CA VAL A 176 25.07 -13.10 9.31
C VAL A 176 26.32 -13.56 8.55
N ARG A 177 27.23 -14.27 9.23
CA ARG A 177 28.36 -14.94 8.59
C ARG A 177 27.81 -16.16 7.84
N VAL A 178 27.89 -16.11 6.53
CA VAL A 178 27.72 -17.30 5.71
C VAL A 178 29.07 -17.99 5.68
N ASP A 179 29.25 -19.04 6.49
CA ASP A 179 30.41 -19.92 6.38
C ASP A 179 30.31 -20.66 5.03
N ASN A 180 31.28 -20.43 4.17
CA ASN A 180 31.44 -21.12 2.88
C ASN A 180 32.01 -22.51 3.10
#